data_fe82f4278cf95b008e758927c71ac4f2
#
_entry.id   fe82f4278cf95b008e758927c71ac4f2
#
_cell.length_a   1.000
_cell.length_b   1.000
_cell.length_c   1.000
_cell.angle_alpha   90.00
_cell.angle_beta   90.00
_cell.angle_gamma   90.00
#
_symmetry.space_group_name_H-M   'P 1'
#
loop_
_entity.id
_entity.type
_entity.pdbx_description
1 polymer ?
#
loop_
_entity_poly.entity_id
_entity_poly.type
_entity_poly.pdbx_seq_one_letter_code
_entity_poly.pdbx_strand_id
1 'polypeptide(L)'
;MIDLAVIGAGPVGLACAIEARRLGLSVMVLDKGALTNSILGYPARMEFFSTPDLIEIGGHPFPVQGYKPTREDALEYYRMVATREQLDVRLYEAVHDVTGTKGDFTIATSRGSHRAGHLVVATGFFDHPNRLTVPGADLPKVTHYYREAFPYARQRVVIIGAKNSAAKAALDCHRHGAIVTLIVRGPALSDRIKYWIRPDLENRIKEGSIAALFDTVVEAITDTAVRVRTPNDVREIPNDWVLAMTGYQPDFAFLERLGITLADDQWRTPVFDSVTFETTRSGVYIAGTVCGGLNTGRWFIENGRFHARQIVAHLTGRRVLAPPAPPGQWKTEE
;
A
#
# COMPACT_ATOMS: atom_id res chain seq x y z
N MET A 1 -16.47 24.69 -10.76
CA MET A 1 -16.74 23.55 -9.85
C MET A 1 -16.68 22.31 -10.71
N ILE A 2 -15.99 21.26 -10.28
CA ILE A 2 -15.90 19.95 -10.96
C ILE A 2 -16.92 18.97 -10.36
N ASP A 3 -17.30 17.93 -11.11
CA ASP A 3 -18.28 16.94 -10.64
C ASP A 3 -17.65 16.01 -9.60
N LEU A 4 -16.40 15.58 -9.83
CA LEU A 4 -15.70 14.62 -8.99
C LEU A 4 -14.25 15.00 -8.75
N ALA A 5 -13.81 15.05 -7.49
CA ALA A 5 -12.41 15.07 -7.10
C ALA A 5 -11.99 13.70 -6.56
N VAL A 6 -10.86 13.18 -7.07
CA VAL A 6 -10.25 11.94 -6.61
C VAL A 6 -8.98 12.26 -5.84
N ILE A 7 -8.89 11.81 -4.60
CA ILE A 7 -7.73 12.00 -3.72
C ILE A 7 -6.87 10.74 -3.75
N GLY A 8 -5.77 10.79 -4.46
CA GLY A 8 -4.84 9.70 -4.70
C GLY A 8 -4.76 9.31 -6.18
N ALA A 9 -3.59 9.50 -6.80
CA ALA A 9 -3.30 9.14 -8.19
C ALA A 9 -2.66 7.75 -8.32
N GLY A 10 -3.03 6.83 -7.44
CA GLY A 10 -2.72 5.40 -7.56
C GLY A 10 -3.63 4.71 -8.59
N PRO A 11 -3.37 3.43 -8.93
CA PRO A 11 -4.11 2.69 -9.95
C PRO A 11 -5.63 2.73 -9.78
N VAL A 12 -6.12 2.62 -8.53
CA VAL A 12 -7.57 2.64 -8.26
C VAL A 12 -8.16 4.05 -8.39
N GLY A 13 -7.44 5.08 -7.94
CA GLY A 13 -7.88 6.47 -8.15
C GLY A 13 -7.93 6.84 -9.64
N LEU A 14 -6.93 6.42 -10.41
CA LEU A 14 -6.94 6.60 -11.87
C LEU A 14 -8.11 5.85 -12.52
N ALA A 15 -8.41 4.63 -12.09
CA ALA A 15 -9.57 3.88 -12.57
C ALA A 15 -10.88 4.62 -12.29
N CYS A 16 -11.05 5.22 -11.09
CA CYS A 16 -12.21 6.05 -10.76
C CYS A 16 -12.33 7.27 -11.68
N ALA A 17 -11.22 7.94 -11.94
CA ALA A 17 -11.21 9.10 -12.84
C ALA A 17 -11.56 8.72 -14.29
N ILE A 18 -11.06 7.60 -14.78
CA ILE A 18 -11.36 7.09 -16.14
C ILE A 18 -12.84 6.77 -16.28
N GLU A 19 -13.41 5.99 -15.37
CA GLU A 19 -14.83 5.60 -15.44
C GLU A 19 -15.75 6.83 -15.34
N ALA A 20 -15.41 7.81 -14.49
CA ALA A 20 -16.18 9.05 -14.37
C ALA A 20 -16.14 9.90 -15.65
N ARG A 21 -14.96 10.10 -16.24
CA ARG A 21 -14.83 10.83 -17.52
C ARG A 21 -15.58 10.18 -18.66
N ARG A 22 -15.58 8.86 -18.75
CA ARG A 22 -16.33 8.12 -19.78
C ARG A 22 -17.84 8.31 -19.69
N LEU A 23 -18.33 8.68 -18.53
CA LEU A 23 -19.72 9.05 -18.32
C LEU A 23 -19.98 10.57 -18.46
N GLY A 24 -19.00 11.33 -18.92
CA GLY A 24 -19.12 12.77 -19.20
C GLY A 24 -18.93 13.67 -17.97
N LEU A 25 -18.45 13.14 -16.85
CA LEU A 25 -18.19 13.95 -15.66
C LEU A 25 -16.87 14.72 -15.79
N SER A 26 -16.84 15.94 -15.28
CA SER A 26 -15.60 16.70 -15.06
C SER A 26 -14.88 16.15 -13.84
N VAL A 27 -13.60 15.73 -14.01
CA VAL A 27 -12.84 15.03 -12.97
C VAL A 27 -11.48 15.67 -12.79
N MET A 28 -11.06 15.80 -11.54
CA MET A 28 -9.69 16.16 -11.14
C MET A 28 -9.14 15.11 -10.19
N VAL A 29 -7.88 14.72 -10.39
CA VAL A 29 -7.16 13.82 -9.47
C VAL A 29 -6.08 14.62 -8.75
N LEU A 30 -6.03 14.50 -7.42
CA LEU A 30 -5.06 15.16 -6.56
C LEU A 30 -4.16 14.13 -5.89
N ASP A 31 -2.85 14.32 -5.95
CA ASP A 31 -1.89 13.48 -5.22
C ASP A 31 -0.81 14.34 -4.56
N LYS A 32 -0.45 13.98 -3.33
CA LYS A 32 0.63 14.64 -2.57
C LYS A 32 2.03 14.37 -3.12
N GLY A 33 2.17 13.33 -3.94
CA GLY A 33 3.43 12.88 -4.51
C GLY A 33 3.39 12.74 -6.02
N ALA A 34 4.22 11.85 -6.53
CA ALA A 34 4.28 11.50 -7.94
C ALA A 34 3.07 10.67 -8.39
N LEU A 35 2.88 10.56 -9.68
CA LEU A 35 1.92 9.61 -10.25
C LEU A 35 2.25 8.20 -9.77
N THR A 36 1.24 7.48 -9.24
CA THR A 36 1.39 6.17 -8.62
C THR A 36 2.50 6.11 -7.54
N ASN A 37 2.52 7.12 -6.67
CA ASN A 37 3.58 7.34 -5.67
C ASN A 37 3.90 6.11 -4.82
N SER A 38 2.91 5.31 -4.44
CA SER A 38 3.12 4.06 -3.71
C SER A 38 3.95 3.06 -4.51
N ILE A 39 3.66 2.90 -5.82
CA ILE A 39 4.42 1.99 -6.70
C ILE A 39 5.85 2.53 -6.89
N LEU A 40 6.02 3.84 -7.04
CA LEU A 40 7.34 4.47 -7.07
C LEU A 40 8.14 4.15 -5.78
N GLY A 41 7.44 3.98 -4.68
CA GLY A 41 7.99 3.59 -3.38
C GLY A 41 8.35 2.12 -3.23
N TYR A 42 7.94 1.22 -4.11
CA TYR A 42 8.25 -0.20 -4.03
C TYR A 42 9.72 -0.50 -4.33
N PRO A 43 10.22 -1.69 -3.95
CA PRO A 43 11.58 -2.09 -4.28
C PRO A 43 11.85 -2.08 -5.79
N ALA A 44 13.06 -1.68 -6.17
CA ALA A 44 13.52 -1.74 -7.55
C ALA A 44 13.38 -3.17 -8.11
N ARG A 45 12.93 -3.30 -9.34
CA ARG A 45 12.68 -4.59 -10.02
C ARG A 45 11.71 -5.52 -9.28
N MET A 46 10.88 -4.99 -8.37
CA MET A 46 9.88 -5.80 -7.70
C MET A 46 8.88 -6.33 -8.73
N GLU A 47 8.68 -7.64 -8.74
CA GLU A 47 7.59 -8.27 -9.50
C GLU A 47 6.29 -8.23 -8.69
N PHE A 48 5.19 -7.87 -9.36
CA PHE A 48 3.86 -7.96 -8.77
C PHE A 48 3.46 -9.42 -8.52
N PHE A 49 2.56 -9.63 -7.56
CA PHE A 49 2.01 -10.97 -7.33
C PHE A 49 0.97 -11.35 -8.38
N SER A 50 0.27 -10.35 -8.93
CA SER A 50 -0.78 -10.50 -9.94
C SER A 50 -0.21 -10.45 -11.35
N THR A 51 -0.90 -11.10 -12.30
CA THR A 51 -0.60 -11.02 -13.74
C THR A 51 -1.04 -9.66 -14.31
N PRO A 52 -0.57 -9.25 -15.49
CA PRO A 52 -0.87 -7.94 -16.07
C PRO A 52 -2.36 -7.68 -16.25
N ASP A 53 -3.11 -8.66 -16.74
CA ASP A 53 -4.57 -8.60 -16.98
C ASP A 53 -5.37 -8.32 -15.70
N LEU A 54 -4.86 -8.75 -14.55
CA LEU A 54 -5.49 -8.51 -13.25
C LEU A 54 -5.29 -7.09 -12.72
N ILE A 55 -4.25 -6.39 -13.17
CA ILE A 55 -3.93 -5.05 -12.68
C ILE A 55 -4.02 -3.95 -13.74
N GLU A 56 -4.47 -4.29 -14.94
CA GLU A 56 -4.86 -3.29 -15.95
C GLU A 56 -6.06 -2.46 -15.50
N ILE A 57 -6.15 -1.21 -15.97
CA ILE A 57 -7.24 -0.29 -15.66
C ILE A 57 -7.82 0.34 -16.93
N GLY A 58 -9.08 0.75 -16.87
CA GLY A 58 -9.74 1.46 -17.96
C GLY A 58 -9.84 0.66 -19.26
N GLY A 59 -9.69 -0.67 -19.23
CA GLY A 59 -9.72 -1.51 -20.45
C GLY A 59 -8.52 -1.28 -21.38
N HIS A 60 -7.44 -0.69 -20.89
CA HIS A 60 -6.17 -0.60 -21.60
C HIS A 60 -5.35 -1.86 -21.32
N PRO A 61 -4.99 -2.67 -22.34
CA PRO A 61 -4.13 -3.83 -22.13
C PRO A 61 -2.79 -3.45 -21.51
N PHE A 62 -2.28 -4.31 -20.63
CA PHE A 62 -0.99 -4.12 -19.97
C PHE A 62 0.03 -5.15 -20.50
N PRO A 63 0.64 -4.93 -21.67
CA PRO A 63 1.63 -5.86 -22.22
C PRO A 63 2.94 -5.80 -21.44
N VAL A 64 3.48 -6.98 -21.13
CA VAL A 64 4.83 -7.15 -20.53
C VAL A 64 5.51 -8.33 -21.21
N GLN A 65 6.84 -8.37 -21.17
CA GLN A 65 7.59 -9.52 -21.70
C GLN A 65 7.55 -10.73 -20.77
N GLY A 66 7.55 -10.49 -19.45
CA GLY A 66 7.50 -11.53 -18.43
C GLY A 66 6.11 -12.04 -18.13
N TYR A 67 6.02 -13.07 -17.31
CA TYR A 67 4.74 -13.59 -16.81
C TYR A 67 4.04 -12.61 -15.84
N LYS A 68 4.83 -11.83 -15.11
CA LYS A 68 4.36 -10.83 -14.15
C LYS A 68 5.00 -9.48 -14.45
N PRO A 69 4.25 -8.37 -14.28
CA PRO A 69 4.82 -7.05 -14.46
C PRO A 69 5.78 -6.71 -13.33
N THR A 70 6.82 -5.98 -13.67
CA THR A 70 7.73 -5.36 -12.72
C THR A 70 7.18 -4.03 -12.22
N ARG A 71 7.82 -3.47 -11.19
CA ARG A 71 7.56 -2.10 -10.73
C ARG A 71 7.71 -1.09 -11.88
N GLU A 72 8.73 -1.22 -12.67
CA GLU A 72 9.06 -0.35 -13.79
C GLU A 72 8.00 -0.43 -14.89
N ASP A 73 7.57 -1.63 -15.24
CA ASP A 73 6.46 -1.85 -16.20
C ASP A 73 5.17 -1.16 -15.71
N ALA A 74 4.86 -1.28 -14.42
CA ALA A 74 3.66 -0.68 -13.85
C ALA A 74 3.72 0.85 -13.84
N LEU A 75 4.86 1.45 -13.52
CA LEU A 75 5.04 2.91 -13.57
C LEU A 75 4.78 3.44 -14.99
N GLU A 76 5.38 2.82 -16.00
CA GLU A 76 5.19 3.22 -17.41
C GLU A 76 3.75 2.97 -17.88
N TYR A 77 3.18 1.84 -17.51
CA TYR A 77 1.80 1.51 -17.88
C TYR A 77 0.81 2.54 -17.34
N TYR A 78 0.81 2.82 -16.04
CA TYR A 78 -0.15 3.77 -15.46
C TYR A 78 0.09 5.20 -15.94
N ARG A 79 1.35 5.59 -16.18
CA ARG A 79 1.67 6.88 -16.82
C ARG A 79 1.07 6.98 -18.22
N MET A 80 1.26 5.94 -19.03
CA MET A 80 0.71 5.86 -20.39
C MET A 80 -0.83 5.92 -20.38
N VAL A 81 -1.48 5.19 -19.47
CA VAL A 81 -2.95 5.19 -19.35
C VAL A 81 -3.45 6.58 -18.95
N ALA A 82 -2.87 7.22 -17.94
CA ALA A 82 -3.26 8.56 -17.50
C ALA A 82 -3.11 9.59 -18.63
N THR A 83 -2.06 9.47 -19.45
CA THR A 83 -1.82 10.35 -20.60
C THR A 83 -2.84 10.11 -21.71
N ARG A 84 -3.11 8.85 -22.08
CA ARG A 84 -4.09 8.49 -23.12
C ARG A 84 -5.51 8.93 -22.77
N GLU A 85 -5.88 8.76 -21.53
CA GLU A 85 -7.17 9.19 -21.00
C GLU A 85 -7.22 10.71 -20.73
N GLN A 86 -6.12 11.44 -20.96
CA GLN A 86 -6.02 12.89 -20.75
C GLN A 86 -6.59 13.32 -19.38
N LEU A 87 -6.23 12.58 -18.31
CA LEU A 87 -6.70 12.88 -16.98
C LEU A 87 -6.09 14.19 -16.45
N ASP A 88 -6.90 15.05 -15.82
CA ASP A 88 -6.40 16.20 -15.06
C ASP A 88 -5.83 15.72 -13.72
N VAL A 89 -4.53 15.43 -13.69
CA VAL A 89 -3.83 14.92 -12.50
C VAL A 89 -2.92 16.01 -11.94
N ARG A 90 -3.22 16.47 -10.74
CA ARG A 90 -2.45 17.46 -9.98
C ARG A 90 -1.51 16.75 -9.02
N LEU A 91 -0.25 16.64 -9.41
CA LEU A 91 0.81 15.98 -8.63
C LEU A 91 1.48 16.95 -7.68
N TYR A 92 2.05 16.42 -6.58
CA TYR A 92 2.67 17.21 -5.51
C TYR A 92 1.73 18.28 -4.94
N GLU A 93 0.42 17.95 -4.92
CA GLU A 93 -0.63 18.79 -4.37
C GLU A 93 -1.39 18.02 -3.30
N ALA A 94 -0.98 18.19 -2.05
CA ALA A 94 -1.54 17.49 -0.92
C ALA A 94 -2.89 18.09 -0.51
N VAL A 95 -3.91 17.25 -0.37
CA VAL A 95 -5.18 17.63 0.27
C VAL A 95 -4.99 17.63 1.78
N HIS A 96 -5.34 18.71 2.44
CA HIS A 96 -5.23 18.86 3.89
C HIS A 96 -6.56 18.72 4.59
N ASP A 97 -7.63 19.28 4.01
CA ASP A 97 -8.97 19.29 4.59
C ASP A 97 -10.05 19.38 3.50
N VAL A 98 -11.27 18.98 3.87
CA VAL A 98 -12.45 19.10 3.03
C VAL A 98 -13.65 19.58 3.86
N THR A 99 -14.18 20.72 3.51
CA THR A 99 -15.39 21.29 4.10
C THR A 99 -16.58 21.25 3.13
N GLY A 100 -17.78 21.57 3.61
CA GLY A 100 -18.99 21.55 2.79
C GLY A 100 -19.71 20.20 2.79
N THR A 101 -20.68 20.07 1.89
CA THR A 101 -21.59 18.92 1.80
C THR A 101 -21.68 18.40 0.36
N LYS A 102 -22.38 17.29 0.16
CA LYS A 102 -22.67 16.73 -1.16
C LYS A 102 -23.19 17.81 -2.11
N GLY A 103 -22.59 17.90 -3.28
CA GLY A 103 -22.90 18.91 -4.30
C GLY A 103 -22.02 20.16 -4.21
N ASP A 104 -21.40 20.45 -3.06
CA ASP A 104 -20.56 21.63 -2.87
C ASP A 104 -19.48 21.43 -1.79
N PHE A 105 -18.48 20.64 -2.12
CA PHE A 105 -17.29 20.48 -1.30
C PHE A 105 -16.22 21.51 -1.66
N THR A 106 -15.58 22.07 -0.65
CA THR A 106 -14.35 22.88 -0.78
C THR A 106 -13.17 22.05 -0.28
N ILE A 107 -12.18 21.83 -1.14
CA ILE A 107 -11.00 20.99 -0.92
C ILE A 107 -9.81 21.91 -0.71
N ALA A 108 -9.29 21.98 0.51
CA ALA A 108 -8.08 22.74 0.82
C ALA A 108 -6.82 21.90 0.50
N THR A 109 -5.92 22.47 -0.29
CA THR A 109 -4.69 21.81 -0.72
C THR A 109 -3.44 22.63 -0.39
N SER A 110 -2.27 22.03 -0.57
CA SER A 110 -0.98 22.72 -0.44
C SER A 110 -0.76 23.84 -1.48
N ARG A 111 -1.59 23.93 -2.52
CA ARG A 111 -1.48 24.90 -3.61
C ARG A 111 -2.69 25.81 -3.75
N GLY A 112 -3.67 25.71 -2.85
CA GLY A 112 -4.85 26.54 -2.89
C GLY A 112 -6.11 25.75 -2.52
N SER A 113 -7.24 26.07 -3.16
CA SER A 113 -8.50 25.36 -2.93
C SER A 113 -9.22 25.04 -4.23
N HIS A 114 -9.96 23.94 -4.21
CA HIS A 114 -10.80 23.49 -5.34
C HIS A 114 -12.22 23.24 -4.86
N ARG A 115 -13.20 23.27 -5.79
CA ARG A 115 -14.59 22.93 -5.50
C ARG A 115 -15.03 21.72 -6.31
N ALA A 116 -15.69 20.77 -5.65
CA ALA A 116 -16.20 19.55 -6.27
C ALA A 116 -17.59 19.17 -5.74
N GLY A 117 -18.39 18.54 -6.58
CA GLY A 117 -19.68 17.98 -6.18
C GLY A 117 -19.55 16.71 -5.34
N HIS A 118 -18.55 15.89 -5.62
CA HIS A 118 -18.30 14.59 -4.97
C HIS A 118 -16.81 14.34 -4.78
N LEU A 119 -16.48 13.39 -3.89
CA LEU A 119 -15.11 12.99 -3.57
C LEU A 119 -14.95 11.49 -3.62
N VAL A 120 -13.80 11.02 -4.12
CA VAL A 120 -13.33 9.65 -3.93
C VAL A 120 -12.00 9.68 -3.19
N VAL A 121 -11.92 9.00 -2.05
CA VAL A 121 -10.68 8.84 -1.29
C VAL A 121 -10.02 7.51 -1.68
N ALA A 122 -8.90 7.59 -2.40
CA ALA A 122 -8.13 6.46 -2.93
C ALA A 122 -6.66 6.50 -2.50
N THR A 123 -6.40 6.96 -1.28
CA THR A 123 -5.07 7.29 -0.74
C THR A 123 -4.19 6.09 -0.45
N GLY A 124 -4.77 4.87 -0.39
CA GLY A 124 -4.02 3.67 -0.03
C GLY A 124 -3.53 3.64 1.42
N PHE A 125 -2.39 2.95 1.64
CA PHE A 125 -1.81 2.79 3.00
C PHE A 125 -0.27 2.83 3.01
N PHE A 126 0.40 2.81 1.87
CA PHE A 126 1.84 2.56 1.79
C PHE A 126 2.69 3.71 2.38
N ASP A 127 2.17 4.91 2.42
CA ASP A 127 2.90 6.09 2.89
C ASP A 127 3.03 6.18 4.43
N HIS A 128 2.28 5.34 5.16
CA HIS A 128 2.25 5.35 6.62
C HIS A 128 2.73 4.00 7.18
N PRO A 129 4.03 3.84 7.44
CA PRO A 129 4.56 2.63 8.06
C PRO A 129 4.13 2.53 9.53
N ASN A 130 3.94 1.30 9.99
CA ASN A 130 3.79 1.02 11.41
C ASN A 130 5.14 1.26 12.09
N ARG A 131 5.35 2.47 12.62
CA ARG A 131 6.63 2.87 13.20
C ARG A 131 6.95 2.04 14.43
N LEU A 132 8.24 1.75 14.61
CA LEU A 132 8.75 1.25 15.88
C LEU A 132 8.67 2.38 16.92
N THR A 133 8.27 2.03 18.14
CA THR A 133 8.13 2.99 19.26
C THR A 133 9.19 2.77 20.33
N VAL A 134 10.34 2.20 19.94
CA VAL A 134 11.47 1.94 20.85
C VAL A 134 12.51 3.04 20.76
N PRO A 135 13.33 3.26 21.81
CA PRO A 135 14.47 4.15 21.73
C PRO A 135 15.37 3.84 20.53
N GLY A 136 15.80 4.87 19.80
CA GLY A 136 16.65 4.74 18.63
C GLY A 136 15.93 4.34 17.31
N ALA A 137 14.60 4.27 17.31
CA ALA A 137 13.82 3.98 16.10
C ALA A 137 13.97 5.03 15.00
N ASP A 138 14.39 6.26 15.35
CA ASP A 138 14.59 7.37 14.42
C ASP A 138 16.05 7.54 13.96
N LEU A 139 16.95 6.62 14.33
CA LEU A 139 18.34 6.66 13.88
C LEU A 139 18.41 6.55 12.34
N PRO A 140 19.34 7.24 11.66
CA PRO A 140 19.47 7.26 10.19
C PRO A 140 19.63 5.87 9.55
N LYS A 141 20.15 4.89 10.30
CA LYS A 141 20.29 3.50 9.84
C LYS A 141 19.00 2.70 9.89
N VAL A 142 17.90 3.25 10.43
CA VAL A 142 16.60 2.59 10.53
C VAL A 142 15.72 3.05 9.37
N THR A 143 15.21 2.11 8.59
CA THR A 143 14.25 2.41 7.53
C THR A 143 13.04 1.46 7.58
N HIS A 144 11.87 2.00 7.27
CA HIS A 144 10.64 1.23 7.08
C HIS A 144 10.39 0.86 5.61
N TYR A 145 11.26 1.34 4.70
CA TYR A 145 11.13 1.13 3.27
C TYR A 145 12.38 0.45 2.72
N TYR A 146 12.22 -0.79 2.29
CA TYR A 146 13.25 -1.48 1.51
C TYR A 146 13.16 -1.05 0.05
N ARG A 147 14.29 -0.63 -0.54
CA ARG A 147 14.38 -0.18 -1.95
C ARG A 147 15.15 -1.16 -2.82
N GLU A 148 16.32 -1.53 -2.40
CA GLU A 148 17.23 -2.43 -3.11
C GLU A 148 18.29 -2.98 -2.15
N ALA A 149 18.98 -4.05 -2.57
CA ALA A 149 19.94 -4.74 -1.69
C ALA A 149 21.35 -4.13 -1.69
N PHE A 150 21.71 -3.40 -2.73
CA PHE A 150 23.10 -2.94 -2.93
C PHE A 150 23.67 -2.11 -1.77
N PRO A 151 22.93 -1.18 -1.13
CA PRO A 151 23.43 -0.44 0.03
C PRO A 151 23.81 -1.34 1.22
N TYR A 152 23.29 -2.54 1.26
CA TYR A 152 23.46 -3.49 2.37
C TYR A 152 24.50 -4.57 2.08
N ALA A 153 25.11 -4.58 0.89
CA ALA A 153 26.13 -5.55 0.52
C ALA A 153 27.29 -5.52 1.53
N ARG A 154 27.68 -6.70 2.06
CA ARG A 154 28.73 -6.89 3.08
C ARG A 154 28.44 -6.21 4.43
N GLN A 155 27.21 -5.76 4.68
CA GLN A 155 26.77 -5.13 5.93
C GLN A 155 26.00 -6.13 6.80
N ARG A 156 25.99 -5.88 8.11
CA ARG A 156 25.13 -6.60 9.05
C ARG A 156 23.78 -5.93 9.08
N VAL A 157 22.75 -6.64 8.65
CA VAL A 157 21.40 -6.12 8.49
C VAL A 157 20.44 -6.83 9.42
N VAL A 158 19.84 -6.10 10.33
CA VAL A 158 18.71 -6.58 11.13
C VAL A 158 17.42 -6.26 10.41
N ILE A 159 16.59 -7.28 10.18
CA ILE A 159 15.28 -7.14 9.53
C ILE A 159 14.20 -7.52 10.55
N ILE A 160 13.25 -6.62 10.80
CA ILE A 160 12.18 -6.79 11.79
C ILE A 160 10.88 -7.05 11.05
N GLY A 161 10.29 -8.23 11.20
CA GLY A 161 9.02 -8.59 10.56
C GLY A 161 8.92 -10.07 10.20
N ALA A 162 7.69 -10.52 9.91
CA ALA A 162 7.40 -11.94 9.67
C ALA A 162 6.59 -12.20 8.38
N LYS A 163 6.34 -11.18 7.55
CA LYS A 163 5.48 -11.29 6.35
C LYS A 163 6.29 -11.10 5.06
N ASN A 164 5.59 -11.02 3.91
CA ASN A 164 6.21 -10.97 2.58
C ASN A 164 7.33 -9.93 2.42
N SER A 165 7.14 -8.71 2.93
CA SER A 165 8.17 -7.65 2.80
C SER A 165 9.46 -8.00 3.53
N ALA A 166 9.35 -8.52 4.77
CA ALA A 166 10.51 -8.97 5.53
C ALA A 166 11.20 -10.16 4.86
N ALA A 167 10.42 -11.15 4.42
CA ALA A 167 10.93 -12.33 3.73
C ALA A 167 11.69 -11.98 2.43
N LYS A 168 11.10 -11.14 1.59
CA LYS A 168 11.74 -10.67 0.35
C LYS A 168 13.00 -9.87 0.63
N ALA A 169 12.96 -8.92 1.57
CA ALA A 169 14.13 -8.13 1.93
C ALA A 169 15.26 -8.99 2.49
N ALA A 170 14.94 -9.99 3.34
CA ALA A 170 15.93 -10.91 3.91
C ALA A 170 16.63 -11.74 2.81
N LEU A 171 15.85 -12.34 1.92
CA LEU A 171 16.38 -13.13 0.81
C LEU A 171 17.20 -12.28 -0.16
N ASP A 172 16.72 -11.08 -0.49
CA ASP A 172 17.39 -10.21 -1.43
C ASP A 172 18.71 -9.66 -0.85
N CYS A 173 18.71 -9.16 0.38
CA CYS A 173 19.93 -8.75 1.08
C CYS A 173 20.94 -9.89 1.21
N HIS A 174 20.49 -11.10 1.58
CA HIS A 174 21.35 -12.28 1.68
C HIS A 174 22.00 -12.62 0.33
N ARG A 175 21.22 -12.66 -0.76
CA ARG A 175 21.74 -12.96 -2.11
C ARG A 175 22.78 -11.95 -2.61
N HIS A 176 22.74 -10.73 -2.08
CA HIS A 176 23.71 -9.67 -2.38
C HIS A 176 24.84 -9.58 -1.34
N GLY A 177 25.00 -10.61 -0.50
CA GLY A 177 26.13 -10.73 0.41
C GLY A 177 26.02 -9.97 1.74
N ALA A 178 24.83 -9.57 2.14
CA ALA A 178 24.60 -9.04 3.49
C ALA A 178 24.58 -10.17 4.53
N ILE A 179 24.99 -9.85 5.76
CA ILE A 179 24.86 -10.72 6.94
C ILE A 179 23.51 -10.41 7.57
N VAL A 180 22.50 -11.26 7.34
CA VAL A 180 21.12 -11.00 7.71
C VAL A 180 20.74 -11.66 9.02
N THR A 181 20.15 -10.88 9.93
CA THR A 181 19.44 -11.37 11.13
C THR A 181 17.98 -10.97 11.04
N LEU A 182 17.07 -11.94 10.99
CA LEU A 182 15.63 -11.73 10.97
C LEU A 182 15.06 -11.81 12.39
N ILE A 183 14.33 -10.78 12.82
CA ILE A 183 13.66 -10.73 14.12
C ILE A 183 12.16 -10.88 13.91
N VAL A 184 11.58 -11.91 14.52
CA VAL A 184 10.17 -12.28 14.43
C VAL A 184 9.56 -12.27 15.83
N ARG A 185 8.53 -11.45 16.02
CA ARG A 185 7.85 -11.30 17.32
C ARG A 185 7.07 -12.57 17.73
N GLY A 186 6.59 -13.34 16.77
CA GLY A 186 5.86 -14.59 17.03
C GLY A 186 6.77 -15.82 16.97
N PRO A 187 6.17 -17.00 17.23
CA PRO A 187 6.92 -18.27 17.28
C PRO A 187 7.35 -18.81 15.92
N ALA A 188 6.81 -18.26 14.83
CA ALA A 188 7.07 -18.73 13.47
C ALA A 188 6.96 -17.61 12.43
N LEU A 189 7.38 -17.90 11.23
CA LEU A 189 7.08 -17.09 10.05
C LEU A 189 5.58 -17.08 9.79
N SER A 190 5.07 -15.95 9.29
CA SER A 190 3.63 -15.80 8.99
C SER A 190 3.18 -16.73 7.86
N ASP A 191 2.03 -17.41 8.01
CA ASP A 191 1.41 -18.21 6.95
C ASP A 191 0.97 -17.38 5.75
N ARG A 192 0.96 -16.03 5.87
CA ARG A 192 0.68 -15.09 4.78
C ARG A 192 1.89 -14.85 3.85
N ILE A 193 3.06 -15.45 4.13
CA ILE A 193 4.17 -15.45 3.17
C ILE A 193 3.74 -16.32 1.99
N LYS A 194 3.89 -15.78 0.79
CA LYS A 194 3.53 -16.48 -0.45
C LYS A 194 4.29 -17.81 -0.56
N TYR A 195 3.59 -18.87 -0.97
CA TYR A 195 4.08 -20.25 -1.03
C TYR A 195 5.37 -20.42 -1.87
N TRP A 196 5.62 -19.53 -2.82
CA TRP A 196 6.85 -19.58 -3.63
C TRP A 196 8.02 -18.79 -3.02
N ILE A 197 7.79 -18.00 -1.93
CA ILE A 197 8.84 -17.28 -1.21
C ILE A 197 9.26 -18.04 0.05
N ARG A 198 8.29 -18.61 0.75
CA ARG A 198 8.47 -19.24 2.06
C ARG A 198 9.52 -20.34 2.08
N PRO A 199 9.52 -21.32 1.12
CA PRO A 199 10.48 -22.43 1.15
C PRO A 199 11.95 -21.99 1.07
N ASP A 200 12.24 -20.96 0.27
CA ASP A 200 13.62 -20.46 0.17
C ASP A 200 14.06 -19.79 1.47
N LEU A 201 13.22 -18.97 2.09
CA LEU A 201 13.55 -18.35 3.38
C LEU A 201 13.75 -19.41 4.48
N GLU A 202 12.86 -20.40 4.57
CA GLU A 202 12.99 -21.50 5.53
C GLU A 202 14.28 -22.30 5.34
N ASN A 203 14.66 -22.57 4.09
CA ASN A 203 15.92 -23.24 3.78
C ASN A 203 17.14 -22.40 4.20
N ARG A 204 17.14 -21.07 3.93
CA ARG A 204 18.23 -20.18 4.36
C ARG A 204 18.34 -20.11 5.88
N ILE A 205 17.22 -20.13 6.59
CA ILE A 205 17.21 -20.18 8.07
C ILE A 205 17.74 -21.54 8.57
N LYS A 206 17.26 -22.63 8.01
CA LYS A 206 17.64 -24.00 8.39
C LYS A 206 19.14 -24.27 8.20
N GLU A 207 19.72 -23.80 7.14
CA GLU A 207 21.16 -23.96 6.88
C GLU A 207 22.03 -22.92 7.61
N GLY A 208 21.42 -21.95 8.28
CA GLY A 208 22.14 -20.93 9.07
C GLY A 208 22.70 -19.75 8.26
N SER A 209 22.39 -19.65 6.98
CA SER A 209 22.83 -18.51 6.14
C SER A 209 22.04 -17.24 6.39
N ILE A 210 20.82 -17.34 6.93
CA ILE A 210 20.07 -16.25 7.53
C ILE A 210 19.79 -16.61 8.99
N ALA A 211 20.29 -15.82 9.94
CA ALA A 211 19.93 -15.98 11.35
C ALA A 211 18.49 -15.54 11.60
N ALA A 212 17.69 -16.32 12.34
CA ALA A 212 16.34 -15.94 12.70
C ALA A 212 16.11 -16.08 14.21
N LEU A 213 15.51 -15.05 14.80
CA LEU A 213 15.15 -15.00 16.22
C LEU A 213 13.62 -14.91 16.33
N PHE A 214 13.01 -15.99 16.74
CA PHE A 214 11.55 -16.08 16.97
C PHE A 214 11.21 -15.70 18.42
N ASP A 215 9.93 -15.43 18.69
CA ASP A 215 9.44 -14.94 19.99
C ASP A 215 10.27 -13.79 20.55
N THR A 216 10.78 -12.93 19.65
CA THR A 216 11.77 -11.92 19.98
C THR A 216 11.23 -10.52 19.72
N VAL A 217 11.38 -9.65 20.73
CA VAL A 217 10.92 -8.26 20.69
C VAL A 217 12.12 -7.33 20.72
N VAL A 218 12.10 -6.29 19.89
CA VAL A 218 13.10 -5.21 19.91
C VAL A 218 12.78 -4.28 21.08
N GLU A 219 13.77 -3.96 21.91
CA GLU A 219 13.65 -3.04 23.04
C GLU A 219 14.30 -1.67 22.78
N ALA A 220 15.42 -1.65 22.06
CA ALA A 220 16.13 -0.42 21.72
C ALA A 220 17.03 -0.63 20.52
N ILE A 221 17.38 0.46 19.84
CA ILE A 221 18.35 0.51 18.76
C ILE A 221 19.40 1.53 19.13
N THR A 222 20.68 1.16 19.03
CA THR A 222 21.83 2.04 19.23
C THR A 222 22.57 2.22 17.90
N ASP A 223 23.60 3.02 17.86
CA ASP A 223 24.41 3.22 16.64
C ASP A 223 25.05 1.92 16.12
N THR A 224 25.33 0.95 17.00
CA THR A 224 26.09 -0.26 16.67
C THR A 224 25.32 -1.56 16.84
N ALA A 225 24.16 -1.55 17.52
CA ALA A 225 23.42 -2.76 17.86
C ALA A 225 21.92 -2.55 17.96
N VAL A 226 21.17 -3.66 17.88
CA VAL A 226 19.77 -3.76 18.29
C VAL A 226 19.70 -4.60 19.55
N ARG A 227 19.15 -4.03 20.62
CA ARG A 227 18.84 -4.74 21.85
C ARG A 227 17.51 -5.45 21.70
N VAL A 228 17.51 -6.75 21.97
CA VAL A 228 16.33 -7.60 21.85
C VAL A 228 16.09 -8.41 23.12
N ARG A 229 14.81 -8.67 23.38
CA ARG A 229 14.37 -9.63 24.39
C ARG A 229 13.91 -10.89 23.68
N THR A 230 14.59 -12.00 23.97
CA THR A 230 14.18 -13.36 23.59
C THR A 230 13.42 -14.01 24.74
N PRO A 231 12.85 -15.21 24.58
CA PRO A 231 12.25 -15.94 25.70
C PRO A 231 13.21 -16.25 26.86
N ASN A 232 14.51 -16.35 26.57
CA ASN A 232 15.49 -16.83 27.54
C ASN A 232 16.42 -15.73 28.09
N ASP A 233 16.63 -14.65 27.31
CA ASP A 233 17.63 -13.64 27.66
C ASP A 233 17.33 -12.28 26.99
N VAL A 234 18.13 -11.27 27.39
CA VAL A 234 18.23 -9.99 26.70
C VAL A 234 19.64 -9.91 26.13
N ARG A 235 19.74 -9.65 24.82
CA ARG A 235 21.03 -9.57 24.13
C ARG A 235 21.09 -8.42 23.12
N GLU A 236 22.29 -8.08 22.74
CA GLU A 236 22.55 -7.11 21.68
C GLU A 236 22.94 -7.82 20.38
N ILE A 237 22.33 -7.41 19.30
CA ILE A 237 22.63 -7.90 17.94
C ILE A 237 23.42 -6.80 17.21
N PRO A 238 24.72 -6.98 16.99
CA PRO A 238 25.53 -6.01 16.27
C PRO A 238 24.99 -5.81 14.84
N ASN A 239 24.84 -4.57 14.42
CA ASN A 239 24.29 -4.25 13.10
C ASN A 239 24.76 -2.90 12.58
N ASP A 240 24.71 -2.78 11.27
CA ASP A 240 24.99 -1.56 10.53
C ASP A 240 23.69 -0.91 10.02
N TRP A 241 22.66 -1.73 9.74
CA TRP A 241 21.35 -1.29 9.24
C TRP A 241 20.19 -2.02 9.92
N VAL A 242 19.04 -1.33 10.02
CA VAL A 242 17.77 -1.90 10.49
C VAL A 242 16.68 -1.67 9.46
N LEU A 243 16.11 -2.76 8.93
CA LEU A 243 14.94 -2.73 8.05
C LEU A 243 13.70 -3.10 8.86
N ALA A 244 12.93 -2.10 9.27
CA ALA A 244 11.71 -2.29 10.05
C ALA A 244 10.53 -2.60 9.12
N MET A 245 10.41 -3.86 8.69
CA MET A 245 9.36 -4.35 7.77
C MET A 245 8.07 -4.68 8.54
N THR A 246 7.62 -3.73 9.35
CA THR A 246 6.52 -3.84 10.31
C THR A 246 5.13 -3.72 9.67
N GLY A 247 5.07 -3.45 8.37
CA GLY A 247 3.84 -3.22 7.62
C GLY A 247 3.43 -1.74 7.58
N TYR A 248 2.26 -1.49 7.00
CA TYR A 248 1.75 -0.15 6.72
C TYR A 248 0.29 -0.06 7.13
N GLN A 249 -0.22 1.19 7.22
CA GLN A 249 -1.61 1.48 7.57
C GLN A 249 -2.11 2.71 6.79
N PRO A 250 -3.43 2.89 6.59
CA PRO A 250 -4.01 4.13 6.11
C PRO A 250 -3.69 5.31 7.03
N ASP A 251 -3.73 6.52 6.48
CA ASP A 251 -3.75 7.75 7.29
C ASP A 251 -5.13 7.92 7.96
N PHE A 252 -5.30 7.25 9.10
CA PHE A 252 -6.57 7.29 9.84
C PHE A 252 -6.93 8.70 10.29
N ALA A 253 -5.95 9.50 10.70
CA ALA A 253 -6.20 10.88 11.10
C ALA A 253 -6.72 11.73 9.92
N PHE A 254 -6.23 11.48 8.71
CA PHE A 254 -6.76 12.10 7.51
C PHE A 254 -8.18 11.64 7.20
N LEU A 255 -8.48 10.34 7.29
CA LEU A 255 -9.82 9.82 7.07
C LEU A 255 -10.84 10.43 8.05
N GLU A 256 -10.50 10.52 9.33
CA GLU A 256 -11.33 11.12 10.36
C GLU A 256 -11.55 12.63 10.12
N ARG A 257 -10.51 13.38 9.70
CA ARG A 257 -10.67 14.80 9.29
C ARG A 257 -11.60 14.95 8.09
N LEU A 258 -11.59 14.00 7.17
CA LEU A 258 -12.56 14.00 6.06
C LEU A 258 -13.98 13.61 6.49
N GLY A 259 -14.23 13.33 7.76
CA GLY A 259 -15.53 12.92 8.29
C GLY A 259 -15.88 11.45 7.97
N ILE A 260 -14.90 10.61 7.65
CA ILE A 260 -15.10 9.19 7.43
C ILE A 260 -15.04 8.47 8.78
N THR A 261 -16.15 7.84 9.17
CA THR A 261 -16.23 7.06 10.40
C THR A 261 -15.40 5.78 10.26
N LEU A 262 -14.66 5.43 11.32
CA LEU A 262 -13.95 4.16 11.43
C LEU A 262 -14.74 3.22 12.35
N ALA A 263 -14.85 1.95 11.98
CA ALA A 263 -15.50 0.95 12.81
C ALA A 263 -14.64 0.64 14.05
N ASP A 264 -15.32 0.31 15.14
CA ASP A 264 -14.68 -0.20 16.37
C ASP A 264 -14.42 -1.71 16.24
N ASP A 265 -13.58 -2.06 15.25
CA ASP A 265 -13.12 -3.41 14.99
C ASP A 265 -11.58 -3.47 15.09
N GLN A 266 -11.02 -4.68 15.13
CA GLN A 266 -9.57 -4.87 15.19
C GLN A 266 -8.80 -4.26 14.00
N TRP A 267 -9.50 -3.88 12.92
CA TRP A 267 -8.92 -3.37 11.69
C TRP A 267 -9.10 -1.85 11.53
N ARG A 268 -9.90 -1.19 12.39
CA ARG A 268 -10.31 0.21 12.20
C ARG A 268 -10.83 0.43 10.77
N THR A 269 -11.70 -0.48 10.34
CA THR A 269 -12.22 -0.48 8.97
C THR A 269 -13.03 0.79 8.72
N PRO A 270 -12.76 1.57 7.66
CA PRO A 270 -13.64 2.68 7.29
C PRO A 270 -15.07 2.18 7.06
N VAL A 271 -16.06 2.93 7.57
CA VAL A 271 -17.48 2.57 7.41
C VAL A 271 -17.99 3.12 6.08
N PHE A 272 -18.44 2.23 5.21
CA PHE A 272 -18.99 2.55 3.90
C PHE A 272 -20.02 1.50 3.46
N ASP A 273 -20.90 1.87 2.55
CA ASP A 273 -21.81 0.92 1.90
C ASP A 273 -21.03 0.00 0.95
N SER A 274 -21.14 -1.31 1.12
CA SER A 274 -20.35 -2.31 0.40
C SER A 274 -20.69 -2.43 -1.10
N VAL A 275 -21.79 -1.83 -1.54
CA VAL A 275 -22.24 -1.85 -2.94
C VAL A 275 -21.84 -0.55 -3.65
N THR A 276 -22.03 0.58 -3.01
CA THR A 276 -21.82 1.91 -3.60
C THR A 276 -20.45 2.50 -3.26
N PHE A 277 -19.80 2.02 -2.21
CA PHE A 277 -18.58 2.57 -1.61
C PHE A 277 -18.76 4.01 -1.07
N GLU A 278 -19.99 4.49 -0.90
CA GLU A 278 -20.27 5.77 -0.23
C GLU A 278 -20.03 5.59 1.27
N THR A 279 -19.31 6.55 1.87
CA THR A 279 -19.03 6.57 3.30
C THR A 279 -20.23 7.11 4.10
N THR A 280 -20.11 7.18 5.42
CA THR A 280 -21.10 7.83 6.28
C THR A 280 -21.25 9.33 5.99
N ARG A 281 -20.29 9.97 5.36
CA ARG A 281 -20.38 11.34 4.85
C ARG A 281 -20.91 11.32 3.42
N SER A 282 -22.15 11.72 3.23
CA SER A 282 -22.80 11.71 1.91
C SER A 282 -21.98 12.48 0.86
N GLY A 283 -21.83 11.89 -0.34
CA GLY A 283 -21.03 12.43 -1.45
C GLY A 283 -19.54 12.15 -1.34
N VAL A 284 -19.09 11.48 -0.27
CA VAL A 284 -17.71 11.04 -0.08
C VAL A 284 -17.63 9.52 -0.22
N TYR A 285 -16.88 9.05 -1.20
CA TYR A 285 -16.65 7.64 -1.50
C TYR A 285 -15.24 7.21 -1.11
N ILE A 286 -15.05 5.91 -0.90
CA ILE A 286 -13.73 5.34 -0.60
C ILE A 286 -13.40 4.22 -1.59
N ALA A 287 -12.15 4.14 -2.06
CA ALA A 287 -11.76 3.16 -3.08
C ALA A 287 -10.36 2.57 -2.87
N GLY A 288 -10.21 1.31 -3.23
CA GLY A 288 -8.92 0.62 -3.21
C GLY A 288 -8.50 0.13 -1.82
N THR A 289 -7.20 0.07 -1.60
CA THR A 289 -6.63 -0.59 -0.43
C THR A 289 -6.94 0.10 0.89
N VAL A 290 -7.25 1.39 0.88
CA VAL A 290 -7.66 2.16 2.07
C VAL A 290 -8.95 1.61 2.70
N CYS A 291 -9.84 1.00 1.90
CA CYS A 291 -11.10 0.39 2.37
C CYS A 291 -10.89 -0.75 3.39
N GLY A 292 -9.70 -1.32 3.47
CA GLY A 292 -9.39 -2.45 4.35
C GLY A 292 -8.94 -2.05 5.76
N GLY A 293 -8.70 -0.77 6.03
CA GLY A 293 -8.11 -0.35 7.29
C GLY A 293 -6.77 -1.06 7.53
N LEU A 294 -6.56 -1.59 8.73
CA LEU A 294 -5.36 -2.38 9.07
C LEU A 294 -5.33 -3.76 8.40
N ASN A 295 -6.44 -4.24 7.81
CA ASN A 295 -6.43 -5.46 7.00
C ASN A 295 -5.91 -5.16 5.59
N THR A 296 -4.62 -4.89 5.48
CA THR A 296 -3.93 -4.55 4.22
C THR A 296 -3.86 -5.70 3.21
N GLY A 297 -4.34 -6.89 3.55
CA GLY A 297 -4.42 -8.05 2.68
C GLY A 297 -5.79 -8.27 2.02
N ARG A 298 -6.78 -7.40 2.27
CA ARG A 298 -8.15 -7.55 1.76
C ARG A 298 -8.31 -7.01 0.34
N TRP A 299 -7.73 -5.83 0.07
CA TRP A 299 -7.88 -5.10 -1.18
C TRP A 299 -6.53 -4.89 -1.86
N PHE A 300 -6.50 -5.15 -3.16
CA PHE A 300 -5.35 -4.97 -4.05
C PHE A 300 -5.81 -4.21 -5.30
N ILE A 301 -4.93 -3.98 -6.26
CA ILE A 301 -5.30 -3.37 -7.54
C ILE A 301 -6.30 -4.28 -8.26
N GLU A 302 -6.07 -5.59 -8.27
CA GLU A 302 -6.85 -6.60 -9.00
C GLU A 302 -8.35 -6.62 -8.66
N ASN A 303 -8.70 -6.37 -7.40
CA ASN A 303 -10.10 -6.31 -6.97
C ASN A 303 -10.56 -4.86 -6.72
N GLY A 304 -9.71 -3.98 -6.25
CA GLY A 304 -10.03 -2.58 -5.96
C GLY A 304 -10.35 -1.75 -7.21
N ARG A 305 -9.80 -2.11 -8.38
CA ARG A 305 -10.09 -1.40 -9.65
C ARG A 305 -11.57 -1.42 -10.03
N PHE A 306 -12.33 -2.40 -9.56
CA PHE A 306 -13.77 -2.51 -9.84
C PHE A 306 -14.62 -1.56 -8.99
N HIS A 307 -14.10 -1.03 -7.87
CA HIS A 307 -14.79 -0.01 -7.07
C HIS A 307 -15.17 1.21 -7.92
N ALA A 308 -14.33 1.53 -8.91
CA ALA A 308 -14.54 2.65 -9.82
C ALA A 308 -15.93 2.60 -10.50
N ARG A 309 -16.31 1.45 -11.07
CA ARG A 309 -17.59 1.28 -11.75
C ARG A 309 -18.78 1.40 -10.81
N GLN A 310 -18.65 0.85 -9.60
CA GLN A 310 -19.70 0.89 -8.59
C GLN A 310 -19.94 2.32 -8.09
N ILE A 311 -18.86 3.02 -7.73
CA ILE A 311 -18.90 4.41 -7.29
C ILE A 311 -19.53 5.30 -8.35
N VAL A 312 -19.04 5.21 -9.59
CA VAL A 312 -19.49 6.11 -10.68
C VAL A 312 -20.92 5.78 -11.08
N ALA A 313 -21.34 4.51 -11.08
CA ALA A 313 -22.73 4.13 -11.32
C ALA A 313 -23.67 4.76 -10.27
N HIS A 314 -23.32 4.65 -8.99
CA HIS A 314 -24.10 5.25 -7.90
C HIS A 314 -24.16 6.78 -8.01
N LEU A 315 -22.99 7.42 -8.22
CA LEU A 315 -22.87 8.87 -8.36
C LEU A 315 -23.74 9.44 -9.49
N THR A 316 -23.87 8.69 -10.59
CA THR A 316 -24.66 9.08 -11.78
C THR A 316 -26.11 8.57 -11.76
N GLY A 317 -26.57 7.96 -10.67
CA GLY A 317 -27.92 7.39 -10.53
C GLY A 317 -28.16 6.17 -11.44
N ARG A 318 -27.11 5.53 -11.95
CA ARG A 318 -27.21 4.31 -12.75
C ARG A 318 -27.28 3.08 -11.85
N ARG A 319 -27.82 1.99 -12.38
CA ARG A 319 -27.84 0.70 -11.65
C ARG A 319 -26.40 0.25 -11.34
N VAL A 320 -26.11 0.08 -10.08
CA VAL A 320 -24.82 -0.51 -9.63
C VAL A 320 -24.85 -2.00 -9.94
N LEU A 321 -23.91 -2.46 -10.76
CA LEU A 321 -23.71 -3.88 -11.02
C LEU A 321 -22.70 -4.44 -10.02
N ALA A 322 -22.93 -5.63 -9.53
CA ALA A 322 -21.94 -6.33 -8.72
C ALA A 322 -20.63 -6.47 -9.53
N PRO A 323 -19.46 -6.33 -8.87
CA PRO A 323 -18.20 -6.55 -9.55
C PRO A 323 -18.19 -7.99 -10.11
N PRO A 324 -17.50 -8.24 -11.24
CA PRO A 324 -17.27 -9.60 -11.68
C PRO A 324 -16.60 -10.36 -10.54
N ALA A 325 -17.00 -11.62 -10.34
CA ALA A 325 -16.31 -12.48 -9.38
C ALA A 325 -14.81 -12.43 -9.68
N PRO A 326 -13.95 -12.24 -8.66
CA PRO A 326 -12.51 -12.22 -8.89
C PRO A 326 -12.13 -13.50 -9.62
N PRO A 327 -11.33 -13.44 -10.69
CA PRO A 327 -10.87 -14.62 -11.38
C PRO A 327 -10.13 -15.49 -10.36
N GLY A 328 -10.68 -16.68 -10.10
CA GLY A 328 -10.21 -17.68 -9.15
C GLY A 328 -9.59 -17.08 -7.89
N GLN A 329 -10.38 -16.95 -6.83
CA GLN A 329 -9.74 -16.81 -5.52
C GLN A 329 -8.72 -17.95 -5.45
N TRP A 330 -7.45 -17.58 -5.34
CA TRP A 330 -6.46 -18.52 -4.84
C TRP A 330 -7.02 -18.93 -3.47
N LYS A 331 -7.69 -20.09 -3.44
CA LYS A 331 -8.15 -20.67 -2.20
C LYS A 331 -6.92 -20.72 -1.32
N THR A 332 -6.86 -19.86 -0.31
CA THR A 332 -6.19 -20.21 0.92
C THR A 332 -7.02 -21.38 1.42
N GLU A 333 -6.58 -22.60 1.11
CA GLU A 333 -7.06 -23.77 1.82
C GLU A 333 -6.93 -23.45 3.29
N GLU A 334 -8.04 -23.66 4.00
CA GLU A 334 -8.23 -23.46 5.43
C GLU A 334 -7.15 -24.14 6.26
#